data_088ac3fc1fb865b545a0d5639d937e07
#
_entry.id   088ac3fc1fb865b545a0d5639d937e07
#
_cell.length_a   1.000
_cell.length_b   1.000
_cell.length_c   1.000
_cell.angle_alpha   90.00
_cell.angle_beta   90.00
_cell.angle_gamma   90.00
#
_symmetry.space_group_name_H-M   'P 1'
#
loop_
_entity.id
_entity.type
_entity.pdbx_description
1 polymer ?
#
loop_
_entity_poly.entity_id
_entity_poly.type
_entity_poly.pdbx_seq_one_letter_code
_entity_poly.pdbx_strand_id
1 'polypeptide(L)'
;MMFEDVFSSRGRVRILRILSEIGELNISEIARRAGLNYTTTNEHLQVLEKAGLIRHKSFGRIRIYRFNEENTKARAIRDLIEMWEQETKSA
;
A
#
# COMPACT_ATOMS: atom_id res chain seq x y z
N MET A 1 10.70 10.63 -8.13
CA MET A 1 10.98 9.44 -7.31
C MET A 1 11.20 8.26 -8.22
N MET A 2 12.28 7.55 -8.03
CA MET A 2 12.64 6.43 -8.88
C MET A 2 11.92 5.16 -8.44
N PHE A 3 11.75 4.24 -9.38
CA PHE A 3 11.10 2.95 -9.12
C PHE A 3 11.72 2.23 -7.91
N GLU A 4 13.06 2.19 -7.87
CA GLU A 4 13.77 1.51 -6.78
C GLU A 4 13.52 2.13 -5.42
N ASP A 5 13.27 3.43 -5.36
CA ASP A 5 12.99 4.10 -4.09
C ASP A 5 11.70 3.58 -3.44
N VAL A 6 10.76 3.17 -4.27
CA VAL A 6 9.49 2.61 -3.79
C VAL A 6 9.63 1.13 -3.45
N PHE A 7 10.28 0.36 -4.33
CA PHE A 7 10.27 -1.10 -4.26
C PHE A 7 11.49 -1.72 -3.59
N SER A 8 12.38 -0.91 -3.02
CA SER A 8 13.53 -1.39 -2.29
C SER A 8 13.19 -1.88 -0.87
N SER A 9 11.98 -1.70 -0.42
CA SER A 9 11.56 -2.05 0.95
C SER A 9 10.50 -3.15 0.91
N ARG A 10 10.78 -4.26 1.60
CA ARG A 10 9.79 -5.34 1.77
C ARG A 10 8.55 -4.84 2.50
N GLY A 11 8.72 -3.92 3.45
CA GLY A 11 7.61 -3.33 4.18
C GLY A 11 6.66 -2.57 3.27
N ARG A 12 7.19 -1.75 2.37
CA ARG A 12 6.36 -1.00 1.41
C ARG A 12 5.63 -1.93 0.45
N VAL A 13 6.31 -2.94 -0.06
CA VAL A 13 5.68 -3.92 -0.95
C VAL A 13 4.58 -4.68 -0.23
N ARG A 14 4.82 -5.06 1.04
CA ARG A 14 3.81 -5.74 1.86
C ARG A 14 2.58 -4.86 2.09
N ILE A 15 2.78 -3.57 2.34
CA ILE A 15 1.67 -2.62 2.50
C ILE A 15 0.83 -2.54 1.23
N LEU A 16 1.47 -2.44 0.07
CA LEU A 16 0.75 -2.43 -1.21
C LEU A 16 -0.07 -3.70 -1.39
N ARG A 17 0.50 -4.85 -1.06
CA ARG A 17 -0.21 -6.13 -1.16
C ARG A 17 -1.42 -6.18 -0.23
N ILE A 18 -1.27 -5.69 1.00
CA ILE A 18 -2.36 -5.65 1.97
C ILE A 18 -3.50 -4.75 1.48
N LEU A 19 -3.17 -3.57 0.97
CA LEU A 19 -4.18 -2.64 0.45
C LEU A 19 -4.86 -3.19 -0.80
N SER A 20 -4.12 -3.91 -1.64
CA SER A 20 -4.71 -4.57 -2.80
C SER A 20 -5.75 -5.61 -2.38
N GLU A 21 -5.46 -6.38 -1.34
CA GLU A 21 -6.35 -7.43 -0.85
C GLU A 21 -7.58 -6.88 -0.13
N ILE A 22 -7.37 -5.93 0.78
CA ILE A 22 -8.43 -5.45 1.68
C ILE A 22 -9.20 -4.27 1.09
N GLY A 23 -8.52 -3.40 0.35
CA GLY A 23 -9.11 -2.19 -0.23
C GLY A 23 -8.78 -0.94 0.55
N GLU A 24 -9.35 -0.78 1.72
CA GLU A 24 -9.15 0.42 2.56
C GLU A 24 -8.86 0.02 4.00
N LEU A 25 -7.86 0.68 4.59
CA LEU A 25 -7.50 0.43 5.99
C LEU A 25 -6.95 1.69 6.64
N ASN A 26 -7.19 1.81 7.94
CA ASN A 26 -6.53 2.83 8.75
C ASN A 26 -5.08 2.42 9.03
N ILE A 27 -4.26 3.39 9.46
CA ILE A 27 -2.84 3.17 9.65
C ILE A 27 -2.54 2.11 10.70
N SER A 28 -3.31 2.05 11.79
CA SER A 28 -3.11 1.06 12.85
C SER A 28 -3.31 -0.37 12.34
N GLU A 29 -4.34 -0.58 11.51
CA GLU A 29 -4.59 -1.89 10.91
C GLU A 29 -3.51 -2.26 9.89
N ILE A 30 -3.06 -1.30 9.11
CA ILE A 30 -1.96 -1.54 8.17
C ILE A 30 -0.71 -1.98 8.94
N ALA A 31 -0.36 -1.26 9.99
CA ALA A 31 0.81 -1.59 10.82
C ALA A 31 0.69 -3.00 11.39
N ARG A 32 -0.46 -3.34 11.95
CA ARG A 32 -0.70 -4.66 12.54
C ARG A 32 -0.55 -5.76 11.50
N ARG A 33 -1.19 -5.62 10.35
CA ARG A 33 -1.15 -6.63 9.28
C ARG A 33 0.22 -6.76 8.65
N ALA A 34 0.95 -5.64 8.54
CA ALA A 34 2.30 -5.64 7.97
C ALA A 34 3.36 -6.12 8.96
N GLY A 35 3.02 -6.23 10.26
CA GLY A 35 3.98 -6.60 11.29
C GLY A 35 5.01 -5.52 11.55
N LEU A 36 4.60 -4.25 11.42
CA LEU A 36 5.47 -3.09 11.57
C LEU A 36 4.94 -2.19 12.69
N ASN A 37 5.84 -1.41 13.29
CA ASN A 37 5.40 -0.40 14.25
C ASN A 37 4.76 0.79 13.52
N TYR A 38 4.08 1.64 14.28
CA TYR A 38 3.36 2.78 13.74
C TYR A 38 4.26 3.75 12.97
N THR A 39 5.41 4.10 13.57
CA THR A 39 6.33 5.07 12.98
C THR A 39 6.85 4.60 11.63
N THR A 40 7.32 3.37 11.55
CA THR A 40 7.82 2.79 10.30
C THR A 40 6.71 2.70 9.26
N THR A 41 5.51 2.30 9.67
CA THR A 41 4.36 2.24 8.78
C THR A 41 4.04 3.62 8.21
N ASN A 42 4.01 4.63 9.08
CA ASN A 42 3.74 5.99 8.65
C ASN A 42 4.79 6.49 7.64
N GLU A 43 6.05 6.19 7.87
CA GLU A 43 7.12 6.56 6.94
C GLU A 43 6.94 5.90 5.57
N HIS A 44 6.60 4.62 5.56
CA HIS A 44 6.33 3.90 4.31
C HIS A 44 5.11 4.46 3.58
N LEU A 45 4.05 4.76 4.32
CA LEU A 45 2.84 5.34 3.73
C LEU A 45 3.13 6.71 3.10
N GLN A 46 3.98 7.52 3.75
CA GLN A 46 4.38 8.81 3.17
C GLN A 46 5.13 8.64 1.86
N VAL A 47 6.04 7.68 1.77
CA VAL A 47 6.78 7.39 0.54
C VAL A 47 5.81 6.95 -0.57
N LEU A 48 4.91 6.03 -0.26
CA LEU A 48 3.93 5.51 -1.22
C LEU A 48 2.97 6.60 -1.70
N GLU A 49 2.54 7.46 -0.80
CA GLU A 49 1.64 8.56 -1.14
C GLU A 49 2.35 9.61 -1.99
N LYS A 50 3.59 9.94 -1.65
CA LYS A 50 4.41 10.86 -2.44
C LYS A 50 4.67 10.32 -3.84
N ALA A 51 4.79 9.01 -3.98
CA ALA A 51 4.95 8.37 -5.29
C ALA A 51 3.65 8.33 -6.09
N GLY A 52 2.53 8.75 -5.51
CA GLY A 52 1.24 8.77 -6.17
C GLY A 52 0.52 7.43 -6.19
N LEU A 53 1.03 6.43 -5.48
CA LEU A 53 0.47 5.07 -5.53
C LEU A 53 -0.71 4.86 -4.61
N ILE A 54 -0.74 5.57 -3.49
CA ILE A 54 -1.83 5.50 -2.52
C ILE A 54 -2.26 6.91 -2.15
N ARG A 55 -3.43 7.00 -1.56
CA ARG A 55 -3.93 8.26 -1.01
C ARG A 55 -4.74 7.96 0.25
N HIS A 56 -5.01 9.00 1.04
CA HIS A 56 -5.79 8.83 2.25
C HIS A 56 -6.88 9.90 2.35
N LYS A 57 -7.89 9.57 3.15
CA LYS A 57 -8.90 10.53 3.63
C LYS A 57 -8.82 10.55 5.14
N SER A 58 -9.01 11.72 5.71
CA SER A 58 -9.04 11.90 7.16
C SER A 58 -10.48 12.03 7.66
N PHE A 59 -10.78 11.28 8.71
CA PHE A 59 -12.05 11.36 9.41
C PHE A 59 -11.71 11.63 10.89
N GLY A 60 -11.69 12.90 11.27
CA GLY A 60 -11.17 13.30 12.56
C GLY A 60 -9.68 12.94 12.65
N ARG A 61 -9.32 12.10 13.61
CA ARG A 61 -7.94 11.66 13.79
C ARG A 61 -7.59 10.38 13.02
N ILE A 62 -8.56 9.79 12.35
CA ILE A 62 -8.39 8.54 11.64
C ILE A 62 -8.05 8.83 10.18
N ARG A 63 -6.96 8.23 9.67
CA ARG A 63 -6.59 8.30 8.26
C ARG A 63 -6.82 6.94 7.63
N ILE A 64 -7.63 6.92 6.56
CA ILE A 64 -7.95 5.72 5.79
C ILE A 64 -7.19 5.77 4.48
N TYR A 65 -6.38 4.76 4.24
CA TYR A 65 -5.52 4.65 3.05
C TYR A 65 -6.09 3.69 2.05
N ARG A 66 -5.88 3.99 0.76
CA ARG A 66 -6.26 3.11 -0.34
C ARG A 66 -5.38 3.38 -1.56
N PHE A 67 -5.40 2.50 -2.54
CA PHE A 67 -4.75 2.76 -3.82
C PHE A 67 -5.33 4.02 -4.45
N ASN A 68 -4.44 4.78 -5.10
CA ASN A 68 -4.85 5.96 -5.86
C ASN A 68 -5.31 5.50 -7.26
N GLU A 69 -6.59 5.22 -7.40
CA GLU A 69 -7.16 4.68 -8.64
C GLU A 69 -7.10 5.64 -9.82
N GLU A 70 -6.85 6.92 -9.59
CA GLU A 70 -6.68 7.90 -10.64
C GLU A 70 -5.28 7.86 -11.26
N ASN A 71 -4.33 7.20 -10.59
CA ASN A 71 -2.95 7.11 -11.05
C ASN A 71 -2.76 5.81 -11.84
N THR A 72 -2.31 5.94 -13.10
CA THR A 72 -2.09 4.80 -13.99
C THR A 72 -1.09 3.80 -13.42
N LYS A 73 -0.02 4.29 -12.80
CA LYS A 73 0.99 3.43 -12.18
C LYS A 73 0.40 2.62 -11.04
N ALA A 74 -0.43 3.26 -10.22
CA ALA A 74 -1.07 2.60 -9.09
C ALA A 74 -1.98 1.47 -9.56
N ARG A 75 -2.79 1.72 -10.61
CA ARG A 75 -3.64 0.69 -11.19
C ARG A 75 -2.82 -0.48 -11.74
N ALA A 76 -1.72 -0.19 -12.43
CA ALA A 76 -0.86 -1.22 -13.00
C ALA A 76 -0.24 -2.10 -11.90
N ILE A 77 0.20 -1.49 -10.81
CA ILE A 77 0.79 -2.21 -9.68
C ILE A 77 -0.27 -3.07 -9.00
N ARG A 78 -1.46 -2.54 -8.77
CA ARG A 78 -2.56 -3.30 -8.18
C ARG A 78 -2.92 -4.51 -9.05
N ASP A 79 -3.04 -4.30 -10.36
CA ASP A 79 -3.35 -5.38 -11.29
C ASP A 79 -2.29 -6.47 -11.27
N LEU A 80 -1.03 -6.08 -11.21
CA LEU A 80 0.08 -7.04 -11.10
C LEU A 80 -0.01 -7.84 -9.80
N ILE A 81 -0.26 -7.19 -8.68
CA ILE A 81 -0.38 -7.86 -7.39
C ILE A 81 -1.57 -8.86 -7.42
N GLU A 82 -2.71 -8.43 -7.93
CA GLU A 82 -3.89 -9.29 -8.01
C GLU A 82 -3.63 -10.53 -8.86
N MET A 83 -3.00 -10.35 -10.00
CA MET A 83 -2.65 -11.45 -10.89
C MET A 83 -1.67 -12.41 -10.21
N TRP A 84 -0.65 -11.87 -9.56
CA TRP A 84 0.35 -12.66 -8.85
C TRP A 84 -0.27 -13.50 -7.74
N GLU A 85 -1.10 -12.88 -6.91
CA GLU A 85 -1.75 -13.57 -5.80
C GLU A 85 -2.73 -14.64 -6.28
N GLN A 86 -3.45 -14.39 -7.36
CA GLN A 86 -4.35 -15.39 -7.94
C GLN A 86 -3.60 -16.61 -8.42
N GLU A 87 -2.50 -16.43 -9.13
CA GLU A 87 -1.67 -17.55 -9.61
C GLU A 87 -1.09 -18.35 -8.45
N THR A 88 -0.66 -17.67 -7.39
CA THR A 88 -0.12 -18.33 -6.20
C THR A 88 -1.20 -19.16 -5.51
N LYS A 89 -2.42 -18.65 -5.43
CA LYS A 89 -3.56 -19.37 -4.83
C LYS A 89 -4.02 -20.55 -5.68
N SER A 90 -3.88 -20.44 -7.00
CA SER A 90 -4.28 -21.50 -7.93
C SER A 90 -3.28 -22.65 -7.97
N ALA A 91 -2.08 -22.39 -7.57
CA ALA A 91 -1.03 -23.41 -7.49
C ALA A 91 -1.16 -24.18 -6.18
#